data_160e8a9edd222e8187bd0ed5e841c7f5
#
_entry.id   160e8a9edd222e8187bd0ed5e841c7f5
#
_cell.length_a   1.000
_cell.length_b   1.000
_cell.length_c   1.000
_cell.angle_alpha   90.00
_cell.angle_beta   90.00
_cell.angle_gamma   90.00
#
_symmetry.space_group_name_H-M   'P 1'
#
loop_
_entity.id
_entity.type
_entity.pdbx_description
1 polymer ?
#
loop_
_entity_poly.entity_id
_entity_poly.type
_entity_poly.pdbx_seq_one_letter_code
_entity_poly.pdbx_strand_id
1 'polypeptide(L)'
;AEAVQKANAFLRAELAKYPKVRINSPENAIPHILNLSVQDVKGTVFQRELNEEGVCVSVKSACSSDGLPSRAVFADRRNALSSWRVSLSHRTTEEDLRGFLAAFDRCYRGLTETK
;
A
#
# COMPACT_ATOMS: atom_id res chain seq x y z
N ALA A 1 -10.84 6.36 14.64
CA ALA A 1 -10.30 7.60 15.13
C ALA A 1 -10.05 8.59 14.00
N GLU A 2 -10.27 9.85 14.32
CA GLU A 2 -10.19 10.93 13.33
C GLU A 2 -8.78 11.05 12.73
N ALA A 3 -7.76 10.86 13.55
CA ALA A 3 -6.37 10.96 13.08
C ALA A 3 -6.08 9.89 12.04
N VAL A 4 -6.59 8.69 12.24
CA VAL A 4 -6.38 7.59 11.29
C VAL A 4 -7.12 7.87 9.99
N GLN A 5 -8.33 8.42 10.08
CA GLN A 5 -9.09 8.77 8.90
C GLN A 5 -8.37 9.83 8.06
N LYS A 6 -7.79 10.83 8.72
CA LYS A 6 -7.03 11.86 8.03
C LYS A 6 -5.78 11.28 7.36
N ALA A 7 -5.09 10.36 8.03
CA ALA A 7 -3.92 9.71 7.48
C ALA A 7 -4.29 8.90 6.24
N ASN A 8 -5.40 8.16 6.32
CA ASN A 8 -5.88 7.36 5.21
C ASN A 8 -6.22 8.24 4.01
N ALA A 9 -6.94 9.34 4.24
CA ALA A 9 -7.32 10.26 3.18
C ALA A 9 -6.10 10.91 2.54
N PHE A 10 -5.12 11.28 3.35
CA PHE A 10 -3.89 11.87 2.86
C PHE A 10 -3.14 10.90 1.94
N LEU A 11 -3.00 9.65 2.38
CA LEU A 11 -2.32 8.64 1.56
C LEU A 11 -3.06 8.38 0.25
N ARG A 12 -4.39 8.27 0.30
CA ARG A 12 -5.17 8.05 -0.91
C ARG A 12 -4.94 9.16 -1.93
N ALA A 13 -4.93 10.41 -1.45
CA ALA A 13 -4.74 11.55 -2.34
C ALA A 13 -3.35 11.55 -2.97
N GLU A 14 -2.32 11.25 -2.17
CA GLU A 14 -0.96 11.24 -2.68
C GLU A 14 -0.70 10.07 -3.62
N LEU A 15 -1.21 8.88 -3.28
CA LEU A 15 -1.00 7.71 -4.10
C LEU A 15 -1.78 7.77 -5.41
N ALA A 16 -2.88 8.51 -5.44
CA ALA A 16 -3.66 8.68 -6.65
C ALA A 16 -2.90 9.40 -7.77
N LYS A 17 -1.80 10.05 -7.42
CA LYS A 17 -0.97 10.73 -8.42
C LYS A 17 -0.12 9.77 -9.26
N TYR A 18 -0.02 8.52 -8.84
CA TYR A 18 0.77 7.52 -9.54
C TYR A 18 -0.12 6.72 -10.48
N PRO A 19 0.12 6.74 -11.79
CA PRO A 19 -0.79 6.12 -12.76
C PRO A 19 -0.93 4.60 -12.63
N LYS A 20 0.08 3.91 -12.11
CA LYS A 20 0.01 2.45 -11.97
C LYS A 20 -0.53 2.00 -10.62
N VAL A 21 -0.84 2.93 -9.73
CA VAL A 21 -1.38 2.59 -8.42
C VAL A 21 -2.89 2.38 -8.50
N ARG A 22 -3.35 1.32 -7.88
CA ARG A 22 -4.77 1.04 -7.74
C ARG A 22 -5.07 0.86 -6.26
N ILE A 23 -6.00 1.66 -5.74
CA ILE A 23 -6.43 1.54 -4.36
C ILE A 23 -7.60 0.58 -4.31
N ASN A 24 -7.42 -0.53 -3.59
CA ASN A 24 -8.42 -1.59 -3.54
C ASN A 24 -9.41 -1.40 -2.41
N SER A 25 -9.00 -0.74 -1.32
CA SER A 25 -9.89 -0.49 -0.18
C SER A 25 -10.95 0.53 -0.55
N PRO A 26 -12.24 0.22 -0.33
CA PRO A 26 -13.30 1.20 -0.55
C PRO A 26 -13.15 2.39 0.40
N GLU A 27 -13.74 3.52 0.04
CA GLU A 27 -13.65 4.72 0.88
C GLU A 27 -14.32 4.53 2.24
N ASN A 28 -15.33 3.67 2.29
CA ASN A 28 -16.04 3.39 3.54
C ASN A 28 -15.47 2.20 4.30
N ALA A 29 -14.30 1.70 3.90
CA ALA A 29 -13.64 0.61 4.61
C ALA A 29 -12.99 1.14 5.89
N ILE A 30 -12.51 0.19 6.72
CA ILE A 30 -11.81 0.52 7.95
C ILE A 30 -10.58 1.37 7.62
N PRO A 31 -10.47 2.57 8.19
CA PRO A 31 -9.36 3.48 7.82
C PRO A 31 -7.99 3.04 8.29
N HIS A 32 -7.92 2.06 9.19
CA HIS A 32 -6.66 1.56 9.72
C HIS A 32 -5.84 0.77 8.70
N ILE A 33 -6.47 0.29 7.64
CA ILE A 33 -5.80 -0.53 6.64
C ILE A 33 -6.09 0.02 5.26
N LEU A 34 -5.03 0.24 4.49
CA LEU A 34 -5.16 0.66 3.10
C LEU A 34 -4.55 -0.42 2.22
N ASN A 35 -5.39 -1.05 1.39
CA ASN A 35 -4.95 -2.07 0.45
C ASN A 35 -4.78 -1.44 -0.92
N LEU A 36 -3.64 -1.70 -1.54
CA LEU A 36 -3.36 -1.13 -2.86
C LEU A 36 -2.50 -2.08 -3.67
N SER A 37 -2.44 -1.81 -4.96
CA SER A 37 -1.60 -2.55 -5.90
C SER A 37 -0.83 -1.59 -6.78
N VAL A 38 0.34 -2.01 -7.21
CA VAL A 38 1.07 -1.32 -8.27
C VAL A 38 1.08 -2.27 -9.46
N GLN A 39 0.59 -1.80 -10.60
CA GLN A 39 0.42 -2.63 -11.80
C GLN A 39 1.74 -3.29 -12.19
N ASP A 40 1.68 -4.60 -12.44
CA ASP A 40 2.81 -5.41 -12.91
C ASP A 40 3.95 -5.58 -11.91
N VAL A 41 3.73 -5.21 -10.63
CA VAL A 41 4.70 -5.44 -9.57
C VAL A 41 4.06 -6.33 -8.52
N LYS A 42 4.70 -7.45 -8.19
CA LYS A 42 4.17 -8.34 -7.15
C LYS A 42 4.15 -7.63 -5.81
N GLY A 43 3.05 -7.82 -5.07
CA GLY A 43 2.88 -7.18 -3.77
C GLY A 43 3.97 -7.55 -2.79
N THR A 44 4.40 -8.83 -2.80
CA THR A 44 5.47 -9.30 -1.92
C THR A 44 6.79 -8.60 -2.22
N VAL A 45 7.06 -8.33 -3.50
CA VAL A 45 8.28 -7.63 -3.89
C VAL A 45 8.25 -6.19 -3.44
N PHE A 46 7.15 -5.49 -3.70
CA PHE A 46 7.01 -4.08 -3.32
C PHE A 46 7.09 -3.92 -1.80
N GLN A 47 6.39 -4.79 -1.09
CA GLN A 47 6.38 -4.78 0.37
C GLN A 47 7.79 -4.97 0.94
N ARG A 48 8.54 -5.91 0.37
CA ARG A 48 9.90 -6.17 0.83
C ARG A 48 10.82 -4.97 0.59
N GLU A 49 10.72 -4.36 -0.60
CA GLU A 49 11.54 -3.19 -0.92
C GLU A 49 11.23 -2.03 0.02
N LEU A 50 9.95 -1.82 0.33
CA LEU A 50 9.57 -0.76 1.26
C LEU A 50 10.13 -1.01 2.66
N ASN A 51 10.07 -2.25 3.13
CA ASN A 51 10.61 -2.58 4.45
C ASN A 51 12.13 -2.37 4.50
N GLU A 52 12.82 -2.61 3.40
CA GLU A 52 14.25 -2.37 3.33
C GLU A 52 14.60 -0.89 3.35
N GLU A 53 13.65 -0.03 2.98
CA GLU A 53 13.83 1.42 3.07
C GLU A 53 13.70 1.93 4.51
N GLY A 54 13.19 1.11 5.42
CA GLY A 54 13.10 1.49 6.81
C GLY A 54 11.91 2.37 7.15
N VAL A 55 10.78 2.15 6.46
CA VAL A 55 9.57 2.94 6.72
C VAL A 55 9.02 2.67 8.11
N CYS A 56 8.42 3.69 8.71
CA CYS A 56 7.86 3.60 10.05
C CYS A 56 6.45 3.03 10.09
N VAL A 57 5.75 3.01 8.96
CA VAL A 57 4.43 2.40 8.91
C VAL A 57 4.55 0.91 8.62
N SER A 58 3.59 0.13 9.11
CA SER A 58 3.61 -1.31 8.88
C SER A 58 3.13 -1.63 7.47
N VAL A 59 3.94 -2.36 6.73
CA VAL A 59 3.64 -2.75 5.35
C VAL A 59 3.71 -4.26 5.25
N LYS A 60 2.66 -4.88 4.74
CA LYS A 60 2.58 -6.34 4.61
C LYS A 60 1.95 -6.73 3.28
N SER A 61 2.29 -7.94 2.82
CA SER A 61 1.64 -8.52 1.68
C SER A 61 0.17 -8.80 2.02
N ALA A 62 -0.71 -8.67 1.03
CA ALA A 62 -2.13 -8.95 1.22
C ALA A 62 -2.47 -10.42 1.03
N CYS A 63 -1.49 -11.27 0.72
CA CYS A 63 -1.71 -12.70 0.54
C CYS A 63 -1.87 -13.39 1.90
N SER A 64 -2.72 -14.42 1.95
CA SER A 64 -2.89 -15.22 3.14
C SER A 64 -1.66 -16.11 3.35
N SER A 65 -1.65 -16.83 4.49
CA SER A 65 -0.51 -17.69 4.84
C SER A 65 -0.26 -18.80 3.82
N ASP A 66 -1.26 -19.17 3.04
CA ASP A 66 -1.10 -20.17 1.99
C ASP A 66 -0.72 -19.56 0.65
N GLY A 67 -0.48 -18.28 0.61
CA GLY A 67 -0.07 -17.58 -0.58
C GLY A 67 -1.22 -17.12 -1.47
N LEU A 68 -2.46 -17.36 -1.05
CA LEU A 68 -3.63 -16.97 -1.83
C LEU A 68 -4.26 -15.69 -1.27
N PRO A 69 -4.60 -14.74 -2.14
CA PRO A 69 -5.24 -13.51 -1.67
C PRO A 69 -6.71 -13.75 -1.30
N SER A 70 -7.26 -12.85 -0.51
CA SER A 70 -8.65 -12.91 -0.10
C SER A 70 -9.56 -12.65 -1.31
N ARG A 71 -10.48 -13.57 -1.57
CA ARG A 71 -11.42 -13.42 -2.67
C ARG A 71 -12.43 -12.33 -2.42
N ALA A 72 -12.68 -12.01 -1.15
CA ALA A 72 -13.66 -10.99 -0.82
C ALA A 72 -13.26 -9.61 -1.31
N VAL A 73 -11.96 -9.38 -1.50
CA VAL A 73 -11.42 -8.08 -1.86
C VAL A 73 -11.18 -7.94 -3.36
N PHE A 74 -10.88 -9.06 -4.03
CA PHE A 74 -10.40 -9.01 -5.42
C PHE A 74 -11.28 -9.81 -6.37
N ALA A 75 -11.68 -9.16 -7.46
CA ALA A 75 -12.31 -9.82 -8.59
C ALA A 75 -11.25 -10.26 -9.62
N ASP A 76 -10.09 -9.64 -9.58
CA ASP A 76 -9.01 -9.86 -10.55
C ASP A 76 -7.81 -10.49 -9.83
N ARG A 77 -7.48 -11.73 -10.19
CA ARG A 77 -6.37 -12.45 -9.57
C ARG A 77 -5.03 -11.75 -9.77
N ARG A 78 -4.81 -11.18 -10.95
CA ARG A 78 -3.56 -10.47 -11.24
C ARG A 78 -3.40 -9.28 -10.31
N ASN A 79 -4.47 -8.52 -10.11
CA ASN A 79 -4.45 -7.41 -9.20
C ASN A 79 -4.21 -7.88 -7.76
N ALA A 80 -4.81 -9.01 -7.39
CA ALA A 80 -4.63 -9.57 -6.05
C ALA A 80 -3.17 -9.93 -5.78
N LEU A 81 -2.49 -10.50 -6.77
CA LEU A 81 -1.08 -10.86 -6.63
C LEU A 81 -0.17 -9.63 -6.52
N SER A 82 -0.61 -8.50 -7.04
CA SER A 82 0.13 -7.24 -6.96
C SER A 82 -0.21 -6.44 -5.70
N SER A 83 -1.16 -6.91 -4.90
CA SER A 83 -1.65 -6.13 -3.77
C SER A 83 -0.76 -6.26 -2.54
N TRP A 84 -0.77 -5.22 -1.74
CA TRP A 84 -0.13 -5.19 -0.44
C TRP A 84 -0.88 -4.15 0.39
N ARG A 85 -0.58 -4.08 1.66
CA ARG A 85 -1.35 -3.20 2.53
C ARG A 85 -0.48 -2.44 3.50
N VAL A 86 -0.95 -1.24 3.82
CA VAL A 86 -0.35 -0.34 4.79
C VAL A 86 -1.28 -0.32 6.00
N SER A 87 -0.72 -0.51 7.18
CA SER A 87 -1.49 -0.42 8.42
C SER A 87 -1.20 0.91 9.10
N LEU A 88 -2.26 1.61 9.46
CA LEU A 88 -2.19 2.91 10.10
C LEU A 88 -2.73 2.80 11.52
N SER A 89 -2.27 3.66 12.42
CA SER A 89 -2.75 3.70 13.79
C SER A 89 -2.83 5.15 14.25
N HIS A 90 -3.39 5.34 15.46
CA HIS A 90 -3.46 6.66 16.04
C HIS A 90 -2.06 7.24 16.36
N ARG A 91 -1.04 6.39 16.31
CA ARG A 91 0.35 6.81 16.54
C ARG A 91 1.08 7.17 15.24
N THR A 92 0.46 6.92 14.09
CA THR A 92 1.07 7.26 12.82
C THR A 92 1.08 8.78 12.68
N THR A 93 2.26 9.36 12.50
CA THR A 93 2.43 10.81 12.39
C THR A 93 2.50 11.23 10.93
N GLU A 94 2.34 12.53 10.69
CA GLU A 94 2.52 13.06 9.34
C GLU A 94 3.93 12.80 8.84
N GLU A 95 4.91 12.89 9.71
CA GLU A 95 6.30 12.59 9.36
C GLU A 95 6.46 11.15 8.91
N ASP A 96 5.78 10.22 9.59
CA ASP A 96 5.78 8.81 9.20
C ASP A 96 5.20 8.64 7.81
N LEU A 97 4.12 9.33 7.51
CA LEU A 97 3.46 9.25 6.21
C LEU A 97 4.34 9.82 5.10
N ARG A 98 5.01 10.92 5.38
CA ARG A 98 5.91 11.53 4.39
C ARG A 98 7.11 10.63 4.13
N GLY A 99 7.64 10.01 5.18
CA GLY A 99 8.73 9.05 5.04
C GLY A 99 8.32 7.86 4.20
N PHE A 100 7.12 7.35 4.46
CA PHE A 100 6.57 6.27 3.67
C PHE A 100 6.44 6.66 2.20
N LEU A 101 5.91 7.85 1.93
CA LEU A 101 5.71 8.29 0.55
C LEU A 101 7.02 8.50 -0.19
N ALA A 102 8.05 8.98 0.50
CA ALA A 102 9.37 9.13 -0.10
C ALA A 102 9.95 7.76 -0.48
N ALA A 103 9.82 6.79 0.44
CA ALA A 103 10.27 5.43 0.17
C ALA A 103 9.43 4.79 -0.95
N PHE A 104 8.13 5.02 -0.92
CA PHE A 104 7.24 4.52 -1.95
C PHE A 104 7.65 5.03 -3.33
N ASP A 105 7.95 6.32 -3.43
CA ASP A 105 8.35 6.92 -4.70
C ASP A 105 9.62 6.26 -5.24
N ARG A 106 10.60 6.03 -4.38
CA ARG A 106 11.84 5.37 -4.80
C ARG A 106 11.58 3.95 -5.29
N CYS A 107 10.79 3.19 -4.54
CA CYS A 107 10.46 1.82 -4.92
C CYS A 107 9.64 1.78 -6.20
N TYR A 108 8.67 2.68 -6.32
CA TYR A 108 7.82 2.76 -7.50
C TYR A 108 8.65 2.99 -8.75
N ARG A 109 9.54 3.98 -8.71
CA ARG A 109 10.40 4.28 -9.85
C ARG A 109 11.33 3.13 -10.18
N GLY A 110 11.97 2.56 -9.15
CA GLY A 110 12.89 1.45 -9.37
C GLY A 110 12.24 0.22 -9.94
N LEU A 111 11.05 -0.12 -9.47
CA LEU A 111 10.38 -1.35 -9.88
C LEU A 111 9.55 -1.21 -11.15
N THR A 112 9.17 0.01 -11.53
CA THR A 112 8.36 0.21 -12.75
C THR A 112 9.16 0.73 -13.93
N GLU A 113 10.31 1.34 -13.71
CA GLU A 113 11.11 1.92 -14.79
C GLU A 113 12.24 1.01 -15.27
N THR A 114 12.48 -0.07 -14.56
CA THR A 114 13.53 -1.02 -14.93
C THR A 114 13.01 -2.00 -15.96
N LYS A 115 13.13 -1.65 -17.18
CA LYS A 115 12.75 -2.57 -18.28
C LYS A 115 13.69 -2.47 -19.42
#